data_9138d21f961bb30ce44d4a22e7dc8d0f
#
_entry.id   9138d21f961bb30ce44d4a22e7dc8d0f
#
_cell.length_a   1.000
_cell.length_b   1.000
_cell.length_c   1.000
_cell.angle_alpha   90.00
_cell.angle_beta   90.00
_cell.angle_gamma   90.00
#
_symmetry.space_group_name_H-M   'P 1'
#
loop_
_entity.id
_entity.type
_entity.pdbx_description
1 polymer ?
#
loop_
_entity_poly.entity_id
_entity_poly.type
_entity_poly.pdbx_seq_one_letter_code
_entity_poly.pdbx_strand_id
1 'polypeptide(L)'
;MNRLLPRPVLGLLLASCPMWAWSPKVHEAQTAKAIRLLPRRMAALLRAHPQELLEGARGVANDQPPTVELVEAQFRTLLRLSEEHRRPEEIVRDLGVLAHQVQLLADPSAMEGVTPLREHFEAYADEHLVHLLVTQEPYWAPKGSLDPGPPLRRLLVMKQDRNKRLRDSFDEATGRRIGPWDELSLPFAQLQLAFSNGVNATANLWILVWRAAGDQWEIPAGP
;
A
#
# COMPACT_ATOMS: atom_id res chain seq x y z
N MET A 1 54.70 -28.12 -18.73
CA MET A 1 54.29 -27.36 -17.53
C MET A 1 53.09 -26.49 -17.89
N ASN A 2 51.87 -27.00 -17.71
CA ASN A 2 50.62 -26.28 -18.01
C ASN A 2 50.14 -25.59 -16.74
N ARG A 3 50.17 -24.25 -16.69
CA ARG A 3 49.59 -23.44 -15.63
C ARG A 3 48.11 -23.26 -15.91
N LEU A 4 47.26 -23.90 -15.14
CA LEU A 4 45.82 -23.67 -15.08
C LEU A 4 45.58 -22.35 -14.32
N LEU A 5 45.02 -21.34 -15.03
CA LEU A 5 44.53 -20.12 -14.43
C LEU A 5 43.22 -20.37 -13.67
N PRO A 6 43.06 -19.85 -12.46
CA PRO A 6 41.78 -19.99 -11.75
C PRO A 6 40.68 -19.16 -12.43
N ARG A 7 39.54 -19.81 -12.70
CA ARG A 7 38.30 -19.14 -13.15
C ARG A 7 37.77 -18.27 -12.04
N PRO A 8 37.42 -16.98 -12.30
CA PRO A 8 36.73 -16.20 -11.32
C PRO A 8 35.29 -16.75 -11.15
N VAL A 9 34.99 -17.17 -9.93
CA VAL A 9 33.62 -17.45 -9.49
C VAL A 9 32.90 -16.11 -9.46
N LEU A 10 32.08 -15.87 -10.46
CA LEU A 10 31.15 -14.70 -10.50
C LEU A 10 30.06 -14.95 -9.44
N GLY A 11 30.31 -14.48 -8.23
CA GLY A 11 29.31 -14.47 -7.17
C GLY A 11 28.17 -13.57 -7.62
N LEU A 12 27.01 -14.19 -7.93
CA LEU A 12 25.75 -13.48 -8.12
C LEU A 12 25.40 -12.85 -6.76
N LEU A 13 25.76 -11.59 -6.57
CA LEU A 13 25.18 -10.75 -5.54
C LEU A 13 23.71 -10.57 -5.92
N LEU A 14 22.85 -11.44 -5.42
CA LEU A 14 21.43 -11.17 -5.31
C LEU A 14 21.34 -9.97 -4.37
N ALA A 15 21.21 -8.79 -4.95
CA ALA A 15 20.82 -7.61 -4.22
C ALA A 15 19.46 -7.96 -3.60
N SER A 16 19.44 -8.25 -2.32
CA SER A 16 18.24 -8.34 -1.51
C SER A 16 17.65 -6.93 -1.50
N CYS A 17 16.72 -6.65 -2.42
CA CYS A 17 15.88 -5.48 -2.28
C CYS A 17 15.21 -5.57 -0.92
N PRO A 18 15.31 -4.54 -0.08
CA PRO A 18 14.56 -4.51 1.16
C PRO A 18 13.07 -4.55 0.81
N MET A 19 12.45 -5.70 1.00
CA MET A 19 11.03 -5.90 0.77
C MET A 19 10.28 -5.37 2.00
N TRP A 20 9.83 -4.13 1.92
CA TRP A 20 9.03 -3.49 2.97
C TRP A 20 7.56 -3.58 2.58
N ALA A 21 6.79 -4.61 2.97
CA ALA A 21 5.34 -4.67 2.83
C ALA A 21 4.77 -5.63 1.78
N TRP A 22 3.45 -5.53 1.64
CA TRP A 22 2.66 -6.20 0.59
C TRP A 22 3.42 -6.37 -0.72
N SER A 23 3.27 -7.53 -1.36
CA SER A 23 3.81 -7.72 -2.70
C SER A 23 3.28 -6.66 -3.69
N PRO A 24 3.97 -6.40 -4.78
CA PRO A 24 3.45 -5.52 -5.84
C PRO A 24 2.05 -5.90 -6.32
N LYS A 25 1.73 -7.21 -6.35
CA LYS A 25 0.40 -7.70 -6.74
C LYS A 25 -0.70 -7.25 -5.77
N VAL A 26 -0.43 -7.29 -4.48
CA VAL A 26 -1.39 -6.85 -3.45
C VAL A 26 -1.60 -5.35 -3.53
N HIS A 27 -0.52 -4.55 -3.70
CA HIS A 27 -0.62 -3.10 -3.90
C HIS A 27 -1.44 -2.74 -5.14
N GLU A 28 -1.19 -3.40 -6.26
CA GLU A 28 -1.95 -3.19 -7.51
C GLU A 28 -3.43 -3.54 -7.33
N ALA A 29 -3.72 -4.66 -6.65
CA ALA A 29 -5.10 -5.07 -6.40
C ALA A 29 -5.84 -4.11 -5.47
N GLN A 30 -5.21 -3.63 -4.39
CA GLN A 30 -5.77 -2.62 -3.50
C GLN A 30 -6.04 -1.32 -4.25
N THR A 31 -5.08 -0.85 -5.05
CA THR A 31 -5.18 0.34 -5.88
C THR A 31 -6.35 0.24 -6.87
N ALA A 32 -6.45 -0.88 -7.59
CA ALA A 32 -7.54 -1.12 -8.54
C ALA A 32 -8.92 -1.18 -7.86
N LYS A 33 -9.01 -1.76 -6.65
CA LYS A 33 -10.26 -1.79 -5.87
C LYS A 33 -10.60 -0.42 -5.31
N ALA A 34 -9.62 0.40 -4.89
CA ALA A 34 -9.82 1.76 -4.40
C ALA A 34 -10.44 2.67 -5.48
N ILE A 35 -10.00 2.55 -6.75
CA ILE A 35 -10.58 3.32 -7.87
C ILE A 35 -12.09 3.09 -8.02
N ARG A 36 -12.59 1.90 -7.67
CA ARG A 36 -14.02 1.57 -7.77
C ARG A 36 -14.88 2.29 -6.73
N LEU A 37 -14.27 2.78 -5.66
CA LEU A 37 -14.93 3.51 -4.57
C LEU A 37 -14.98 5.03 -4.82
N LEU A 38 -14.33 5.52 -5.89
CA LEU A 38 -14.18 6.95 -6.16
C LEU A 38 -15.37 7.56 -6.92
N PRO A 39 -15.58 8.86 -6.80
CA PRO A 39 -16.46 9.63 -7.70
C PRO A 39 -16.04 9.43 -9.16
N ARG A 40 -17.03 9.39 -10.07
CA ARG A 40 -16.80 9.07 -11.50
C ARG A 40 -15.69 9.89 -12.14
N ARG A 41 -15.65 11.21 -11.90
CA ARG A 41 -14.64 12.12 -12.48
C ARG A 41 -13.24 11.77 -12.03
N MET A 42 -13.04 11.58 -10.72
CA MET A 42 -11.73 11.19 -10.19
C MET A 42 -11.31 9.81 -10.70
N ALA A 43 -12.22 8.84 -10.69
CA ALA A 43 -11.93 7.51 -11.25
C ALA A 43 -11.56 7.56 -12.74
N ALA A 44 -12.16 8.48 -13.53
CA ALA A 44 -11.82 8.66 -14.93
C ALA A 44 -10.39 9.21 -15.09
N LEU A 45 -9.97 10.20 -14.28
CA LEU A 45 -8.61 10.70 -14.28
C LEU A 45 -7.58 9.59 -14.03
N LEU A 46 -7.78 8.80 -12.97
CA LEU A 46 -6.83 7.73 -12.63
C LEU A 46 -6.76 6.63 -13.71
N ARG A 47 -7.89 6.34 -14.37
CA ARG A 47 -7.94 5.37 -15.48
C ARG A 47 -7.32 5.90 -16.77
N ALA A 48 -7.24 7.21 -16.95
CA ALA A 48 -6.57 7.81 -18.11
C ALA A 48 -5.04 7.68 -18.02
N HIS A 49 -4.48 7.53 -16.80
CA HIS A 49 -3.04 7.47 -16.53
C HIS A 49 -2.65 6.22 -15.73
N PRO A 50 -2.96 5.00 -16.24
CA PRO A 50 -2.81 3.77 -15.46
C PRO A 50 -1.35 3.41 -15.19
N GLN A 51 -0.43 3.78 -16.11
CA GLN A 51 0.99 3.46 -15.95
C GLN A 51 1.62 4.28 -14.84
N GLU A 52 1.38 5.59 -14.83
CA GLU A 52 1.87 6.52 -13.82
C GLU A 52 1.34 6.15 -12.42
N LEU A 53 0.05 5.81 -12.35
CA LEU A 53 -0.55 5.36 -11.10
C LEU A 53 0.13 4.09 -10.56
N LEU A 54 0.36 3.10 -11.42
CA LEU A 54 1.01 1.85 -11.03
C LEU A 54 2.49 2.03 -10.70
N GLU A 55 3.22 2.90 -11.42
CA GLU A 55 4.59 3.27 -11.07
C GLU A 55 4.65 3.81 -9.63
N GLY A 56 3.78 4.75 -9.28
CA GLY A 56 3.69 5.27 -7.92
C GLY A 56 3.27 4.20 -6.90
N ALA A 57 2.27 3.38 -7.23
CA ALA A 57 1.74 2.36 -6.33
C ALA A 57 2.70 1.18 -6.07
N ARG A 58 3.62 0.91 -6.98
CA ARG A 58 4.70 -0.09 -6.76
C ARG A 58 5.75 0.39 -5.79
N GLY A 59 5.76 1.69 -5.55
CA GLY A 59 6.64 2.34 -4.59
C GLY A 59 8.02 2.68 -5.15
N VAL A 60 8.58 3.73 -4.58
CA VAL A 60 10.02 3.96 -4.59
C VAL A 60 10.56 3.14 -3.42
N ALA A 61 11.64 2.41 -3.61
CA ALA A 61 12.32 1.70 -2.53
C ALA A 61 12.64 2.71 -1.40
N ASN A 62 11.75 2.78 -0.43
CA ASN A 62 11.94 3.62 0.75
C ASN A 62 12.33 2.67 1.87
N ASP A 63 13.57 2.78 2.34
CA ASP A 63 14.11 1.99 3.45
C ASP A 63 13.47 2.35 4.81
N GLN A 64 12.44 3.21 4.81
CA GLN A 64 11.80 3.68 6.02
C GLN A 64 10.47 2.96 6.27
N PRO A 65 10.22 2.53 7.52
CA PRO A 65 8.93 1.98 7.91
C PRO A 65 7.82 3.03 7.69
N PRO A 66 6.61 2.60 7.31
CA PRO A 66 5.51 3.53 7.07
C PRO A 66 5.09 4.21 8.38
N THR A 67 5.14 5.54 8.38
CA THR A 67 4.68 6.37 9.50
C THR A 67 3.52 7.26 9.06
N VAL A 68 2.73 7.73 10.02
CA VAL A 68 1.65 8.69 9.75
C VAL A 68 2.22 9.97 9.14
N GLU A 69 3.36 10.43 9.64
CA GLU A 69 4.04 11.66 9.20
C GLU A 69 4.48 11.57 7.73
N LEU A 70 4.93 10.38 7.29
CA LEU A 70 5.30 10.15 5.89
C LEU A 70 4.09 10.27 4.96
N VAL A 71 2.96 9.66 5.34
CA VAL A 71 1.70 9.74 4.57
C VAL A 71 1.18 11.18 4.55
N GLU A 72 1.21 11.90 5.68
CA GLU A 72 0.83 13.31 5.75
C GLU A 72 1.75 14.21 4.91
N ALA A 73 3.05 13.92 4.86
CA ALA A 73 3.99 14.66 4.02
C ALA A 73 3.67 14.49 2.54
N GLN A 74 3.38 13.25 2.10
CA GLN A 74 2.98 12.98 0.71
C GLN A 74 1.63 13.63 0.39
N PHE A 75 0.68 13.62 1.31
CA PHE A 75 -0.60 14.33 1.17
C PHE A 75 -0.37 15.84 0.93
N ARG A 76 0.47 16.49 1.73
CA ARG A 76 0.83 17.92 1.54
C ARG A 76 1.54 18.17 0.22
N THR A 77 2.40 17.26 -0.21
CA THR A 77 3.05 17.35 -1.53
C THR A 77 2.02 17.37 -2.65
N LEU A 78 1.03 16.49 -2.60
CA LEU A 78 -0.05 16.45 -3.59
C LEU A 78 -0.87 17.74 -3.63
N LEU A 79 -1.19 18.34 -2.46
CA LEU A 79 -1.88 19.63 -2.42
C LEU A 79 -1.06 20.72 -3.11
N ARG A 80 0.23 20.79 -2.83
CA ARG A 80 1.14 21.76 -3.45
C ARG A 80 1.23 21.55 -4.97
N LEU A 81 1.36 20.30 -5.45
CA LEU A 81 1.38 20.01 -6.89
C LEU A 81 0.09 20.43 -7.60
N SER A 82 -1.06 20.29 -6.93
CA SER A 82 -2.35 20.78 -7.43
C SER A 82 -2.38 22.30 -7.54
N GLU A 83 -1.89 23.02 -6.55
CA GLU A 83 -1.80 24.49 -6.54
C GLU A 83 -0.83 25.00 -7.63
N GLU A 84 0.25 24.28 -7.90
CA GLU A 84 1.23 24.57 -8.94
C GLU A 84 0.74 24.22 -10.37
N HIS A 85 -0.49 23.69 -10.51
CA HIS A 85 -1.06 23.26 -11.80
C HIS A 85 -0.13 22.31 -12.57
N ARG A 86 0.43 21.34 -11.85
CA ARG A 86 1.28 20.31 -12.46
C ARG A 86 0.48 19.41 -13.40
N ARG A 87 1.23 18.75 -14.30
CA ARG A 87 0.62 17.86 -15.30
C ARG A 87 -0.13 16.72 -14.62
N PRO A 88 -1.27 16.26 -15.20
CA PRO A 88 -2.07 15.17 -14.65
C PRO A 88 -1.25 13.90 -14.37
N GLU A 89 -0.28 13.57 -15.23
CA GLU A 89 0.59 12.40 -15.10
C GLU A 89 1.43 12.46 -13.82
N GLU A 90 1.96 13.62 -13.48
CA GLU A 90 2.76 13.83 -12.27
C GLU A 90 1.88 13.65 -11.03
N ILE A 91 0.70 14.27 -11.03
CA ILE A 91 -0.27 14.18 -9.93
C ILE A 91 -0.72 12.73 -9.74
N VAL A 92 -1.02 12.01 -10.83
CA VAL A 92 -1.48 10.61 -10.74
C VAL A 92 -0.37 9.69 -10.24
N ARG A 93 0.89 9.91 -10.63
CA ARG A 93 2.02 9.17 -10.06
C ARG A 93 2.14 9.39 -8.56
N ASP A 94 2.03 10.62 -8.08
CA ASP A 94 2.09 10.94 -6.66
C ASP A 94 0.87 10.42 -5.88
N LEU A 95 -0.31 10.35 -6.50
CA LEU A 95 -1.46 9.62 -5.94
C LEU A 95 -1.16 8.12 -5.78
N GLY A 96 -0.42 7.53 -6.72
CA GLY A 96 0.10 6.17 -6.60
C GLY A 96 1.04 6.02 -5.41
N VAL A 97 1.99 6.94 -5.23
CA VAL A 97 2.90 6.96 -4.08
C VAL A 97 2.12 7.06 -2.76
N LEU A 98 1.12 7.95 -2.70
CA LEU A 98 0.25 8.06 -1.52
C LEU A 98 -0.49 6.75 -1.24
N ALA A 99 -1.00 6.09 -2.29
CA ALA A 99 -1.65 4.78 -2.17
C ALA A 99 -0.69 3.74 -1.58
N HIS A 100 0.52 3.65 -2.11
CA HIS A 100 1.55 2.75 -1.60
C HIS A 100 1.80 2.95 -0.11
N GLN A 101 2.09 4.17 0.31
CA GLN A 101 2.41 4.49 1.69
C GLN A 101 1.26 4.16 2.67
N VAL A 102 0.02 4.47 2.29
CA VAL A 102 -1.13 4.18 3.16
C VAL A 102 -1.47 2.70 3.21
N GLN A 103 -1.26 1.97 2.13
CA GLN A 103 -1.42 0.51 2.10
C GLN A 103 -0.38 -0.16 2.99
N LEU A 104 0.86 0.33 3.01
CA LEU A 104 1.89 -0.07 3.97
C LEU A 104 1.49 0.20 5.42
N LEU A 105 0.87 1.37 5.65
CA LEU A 105 0.39 1.72 6.99
C LEU A 105 -0.76 0.80 7.44
N ALA A 106 -1.47 0.15 6.52
CA ALA A 106 -2.52 -0.82 6.82
C ALA A 106 -2.00 -2.24 7.02
N ASP A 107 -0.80 -2.55 6.52
CA ASP A 107 -0.21 -3.90 6.53
C ASP A 107 0.26 -4.31 7.93
N PRO A 108 -0.34 -5.33 8.56
CA PRO A 108 0.05 -5.76 9.90
C PRO A 108 1.43 -6.43 9.95
N SER A 109 1.97 -6.87 8.82
CA SER A 109 3.31 -7.47 8.75
C SER A 109 4.42 -6.44 8.56
N ALA A 110 4.10 -5.24 8.08
CA ALA A 110 5.05 -4.16 7.85
C ALA A 110 5.41 -3.43 9.16
N MET A 111 6.03 -4.15 10.08
CA MET A 111 6.62 -3.63 11.33
C MET A 111 8.13 -3.48 11.17
N GLU A 112 8.81 -2.92 12.18
CA GLU A 112 10.28 -2.80 12.15
C GLU A 112 10.95 -4.17 11.99
N GLY A 113 11.86 -4.27 11.04
CA GLY A 113 12.64 -5.47 10.74
C GLY A 113 11.95 -6.43 9.74
N VAL A 114 12.79 -7.18 9.05
CA VAL A 114 12.34 -8.31 8.22
C VAL A 114 12.22 -9.52 9.14
N THR A 115 11.01 -9.98 9.37
CA THR A 115 10.75 -11.17 10.19
C THR A 115 10.28 -12.33 9.32
N PRO A 116 10.52 -13.59 9.70
CA PRO A 116 9.95 -14.74 9.02
C PRO A 116 8.40 -14.66 8.91
N LEU A 117 7.74 -14.13 9.92
CA LEU A 117 6.30 -13.88 9.90
C LEU A 117 5.89 -13.03 8.69
N ARG A 118 6.65 -11.99 8.38
CA ARG A 118 6.36 -11.09 7.27
C ARG A 118 6.42 -11.83 5.93
N GLU A 119 7.50 -12.57 5.67
CA GLU A 119 7.66 -13.34 4.43
C GLU A 119 6.52 -14.36 4.25
N HIS A 120 6.16 -15.05 5.34
CA HIS A 120 5.03 -15.98 5.33
C HIS A 120 3.69 -15.30 5.08
N PHE A 121 3.48 -14.11 5.63
CA PHE A 121 2.23 -13.38 5.47
C PHE A 121 2.08 -12.76 4.09
N GLU A 122 3.17 -12.24 3.49
CA GLU A 122 3.20 -11.75 2.11
C GLU A 122 2.85 -12.87 1.11
N ALA A 123 3.52 -14.03 1.23
CA ALA A 123 3.24 -15.19 0.39
C ALA A 123 1.78 -15.66 0.54
N TYR A 124 1.28 -15.66 1.77
CA TYR A 124 -0.10 -16.01 2.07
C TYR A 124 -1.09 -15.01 1.47
N ALA A 125 -0.79 -13.73 1.51
CA ALA A 125 -1.62 -12.68 0.90
C ALA A 125 -1.69 -12.84 -0.63
N ASP A 126 -0.58 -13.16 -1.28
CA ASP A 126 -0.53 -13.42 -2.72
C ASP A 126 -1.37 -14.64 -3.13
N GLU A 127 -1.29 -15.71 -2.34
CA GLU A 127 -2.03 -16.95 -2.56
C GLU A 127 -3.55 -16.73 -2.46
N HIS A 128 -3.99 -15.91 -1.49
CA HIS A 128 -5.41 -15.70 -1.20
C HIS A 128 -5.99 -14.43 -1.82
N LEU A 129 -5.23 -13.71 -2.66
CA LEU A 129 -5.61 -12.40 -3.20
C LEU A 129 -6.97 -12.39 -3.90
N VAL A 130 -7.31 -13.48 -4.61
CA VAL A 130 -8.57 -13.61 -5.36
C VAL A 130 -9.79 -13.74 -4.44
N HIS A 131 -9.60 -14.18 -3.21
CA HIS A 131 -10.64 -14.37 -2.21
C HIS A 131 -10.88 -13.12 -1.34
N LEU A 132 -10.00 -12.10 -1.46
CA LEU A 132 -10.10 -10.90 -0.64
C LEU A 132 -11.22 -9.97 -1.12
N LEU A 133 -12.14 -9.70 -0.23
CA LEU A 133 -13.28 -8.81 -0.44
C LEU A 133 -12.99 -7.43 0.16
N VAL A 134 -13.68 -6.41 -0.33
CA VAL A 134 -13.66 -5.07 0.24
C VAL A 134 -15.01 -4.78 0.86
N THR A 135 -15.01 -4.57 2.16
CA THR A 135 -16.16 -4.01 2.85
C THR A 135 -16.03 -2.50 2.80
N GLN A 136 -16.93 -1.84 2.11
CA GLN A 136 -16.91 -0.38 2.01
C GLN A 136 -17.21 0.25 3.36
N GLU A 137 -16.28 1.06 3.85
CA GLU A 137 -16.47 1.86 5.05
C GLU A 137 -17.00 3.26 4.69
N PRO A 138 -17.77 3.90 5.60
CA PRO A 138 -18.18 5.28 5.42
C PRO A 138 -16.98 6.19 5.25
N TYR A 139 -17.18 7.31 4.53
CA TYR A 139 -16.14 8.31 4.34
C TYR A 139 -15.62 8.85 5.69
N TRP A 140 -14.30 8.89 5.84
CA TRP A 140 -13.65 9.10 7.14
C TRP A 140 -13.75 10.52 7.68
N ALA A 141 -13.73 11.51 6.77
CA ALA A 141 -13.58 12.88 7.21
C ALA A 141 -14.92 13.45 7.69
N PRO A 142 -14.95 14.08 8.86
CA PRO A 142 -16.05 14.94 9.25
C PRO A 142 -16.31 15.99 8.17
N LYS A 143 -17.56 16.44 8.01
CA LYS A 143 -17.88 17.51 7.07
C LYS A 143 -16.98 18.72 7.32
N GLY A 144 -16.22 19.13 6.28
CA GLY A 144 -15.34 20.30 6.33
C GLY A 144 -13.92 20.06 6.82
N SER A 145 -13.58 18.89 7.33
CA SER A 145 -12.19 18.57 7.67
C SER A 145 -11.42 18.05 6.44
N LEU A 146 -10.24 18.60 6.22
CA LEU A 146 -9.26 18.11 5.24
C LEU A 146 -8.01 17.54 5.92
N ASP A 147 -8.05 17.35 7.25
CA ASP A 147 -6.95 16.79 8.03
C ASP A 147 -6.93 15.25 7.91
N PRO A 148 -5.89 14.65 7.28
CA PRO A 148 -5.76 13.22 7.18
C PRO A 148 -5.24 12.56 8.47
N GLY A 149 -4.69 13.31 9.41
CA GLY A 149 -3.98 12.79 10.57
C GLY A 149 -4.82 11.88 11.49
N PRO A 150 -6.00 12.30 11.97
CA PRO A 150 -6.79 11.46 12.87
C PRO A 150 -7.15 10.08 12.29
N PRO A 151 -7.66 9.96 11.03
CA PRO A 151 -7.92 8.65 10.45
C PRO A 151 -6.65 7.81 10.22
N LEU A 152 -5.51 8.42 9.87
CA LEU A 152 -4.25 7.71 9.71
C LEU A 152 -3.73 7.16 11.04
N ARG A 153 -3.83 7.93 12.12
CA ARG A 153 -3.47 7.43 13.48
C ARG A 153 -4.37 6.26 13.89
N ARG A 154 -5.66 6.32 13.59
CA ARG A 154 -6.57 5.18 13.82
C ARG A 154 -6.15 3.96 13.03
N LEU A 155 -5.79 4.12 11.74
CA LEU A 155 -5.30 3.04 10.90
C LEU A 155 -4.04 2.38 11.49
N LEU A 156 -3.10 3.18 12.00
CA LEU A 156 -1.90 2.69 12.67
C LEU A 156 -2.21 1.86 13.92
N VAL A 157 -3.14 2.33 14.77
CA VAL A 157 -3.59 1.56 15.94
C VAL A 157 -4.19 0.22 15.52
N MET A 158 -5.02 0.21 14.49
CA MET A 158 -5.62 -1.02 13.96
C MET A 158 -4.57 -1.98 13.39
N LYS A 159 -3.53 -1.46 12.72
CA LYS A 159 -2.37 -2.24 12.26
C LYS A 159 -1.66 -2.92 13.43
N GLN A 160 -1.35 -2.17 14.48
CA GLN A 160 -0.64 -2.69 15.66
C GLN A 160 -1.44 -3.80 16.36
N ASP A 161 -2.76 -3.63 16.51
CA ASP A 161 -3.62 -4.65 17.10
C ASP A 161 -3.68 -5.92 16.25
N ARG A 162 -3.76 -5.78 14.92
CA ARG A 162 -3.71 -6.93 13.99
C ARG A 162 -2.36 -7.63 14.01
N ASN A 163 -1.26 -6.89 14.08
CA ASN A 163 0.07 -7.49 14.19
C ASN A 163 0.18 -8.38 15.42
N LYS A 164 -0.30 -7.92 16.58
CA LYS A 164 -0.32 -8.74 17.81
C LYS A 164 -1.07 -10.06 17.59
N ARG A 165 -2.27 -9.99 17.02
CA ARG A 165 -3.10 -11.18 16.75
C ARG A 165 -2.45 -12.10 15.70
N LEU A 166 -1.78 -11.55 14.70
CA LEU A 166 -1.09 -12.33 13.69
C LEU A 166 0.08 -13.12 14.30
N ARG A 167 0.80 -12.51 15.25
CA ARG A 167 1.88 -13.18 15.99
C ARG A 167 1.42 -14.38 16.80
N ASP A 168 0.16 -14.38 17.29
CA ASP A 168 -0.40 -15.54 17.99
C ASP A 168 -0.52 -16.77 17.08
N SER A 169 -0.47 -16.59 15.76
CA SER A 169 -0.55 -17.65 14.75
C SER A 169 0.81 -18.00 14.14
N PHE A 170 1.92 -17.52 14.76
CA PHE A 170 3.26 -17.72 14.23
C PHE A 170 4.28 -17.89 15.36
N ASP A 171 5.14 -18.89 15.22
CA ASP A 171 6.26 -19.11 16.13
C ASP A 171 7.54 -18.46 15.58
N GLU A 172 7.87 -17.29 16.11
CA GLU A 172 9.04 -16.51 15.73
C GLU A 172 10.36 -17.25 15.98
N ALA A 173 10.42 -18.12 17.01
CA ALA A 173 11.64 -18.86 17.36
C ALA A 173 11.96 -19.97 16.36
N THR A 174 10.93 -20.60 15.82
CA THR A 174 11.07 -21.68 14.83
C THR A 174 10.84 -21.22 13.39
N GLY A 175 10.32 -20.01 13.19
CA GLY A 175 9.94 -19.49 11.88
C GLY A 175 8.77 -20.25 11.25
N ARG A 176 7.83 -20.78 12.06
CA ARG A 176 6.74 -21.64 11.58
C ARG A 176 5.37 -21.10 11.90
N ARG A 177 4.42 -21.40 11.02
CA ARG A 177 2.98 -21.15 11.25
C ARG A 177 2.48 -22.04 12.39
N ILE A 178 1.64 -21.47 13.25
CA ILE A 178 0.91 -22.19 14.29
C ILE A 178 -0.50 -22.46 13.77
N GLY A 179 -0.85 -23.73 13.62
CA GLY A 179 -2.15 -24.14 13.09
C GLY A 179 -2.32 -23.90 11.58
N PRO A 180 -3.53 -24.18 11.05
CA PRO A 180 -3.84 -23.96 9.64
C PRO A 180 -3.97 -22.46 9.34
N TRP A 181 -3.48 -22.06 8.18
CA TRP A 181 -3.70 -20.74 7.60
C TRP A 181 -4.61 -20.90 6.38
N ASP A 182 -5.88 -21.16 6.63
CA ASP A 182 -6.95 -21.28 5.65
C ASP A 182 -7.91 -20.10 5.73
N GLU A 183 -8.96 -20.09 4.91
CA GLU A 183 -9.93 -19.00 4.84
C GLU A 183 -10.82 -18.86 6.11
N LEU A 184 -10.80 -19.82 7.01
CA LEU A 184 -11.52 -19.79 8.31
C LEU A 184 -10.58 -19.40 9.46
N SER A 185 -9.31 -19.21 9.18
CA SER A 185 -8.28 -18.96 10.18
C SER A 185 -8.21 -17.49 10.62
N LEU A 186 -7.60 -17.28 11.78
CA LEU A 186 -7.29 -15.94 12.27
C LEU A 186 -6.37 -15.15 11.31
N PRO A 187 -5.30 -15.72 10.73
CA PRO A 187 -4.48 -15.03 9.73
C PRO A 187 -5.28 -14.54 8.53
N PHE A 188 -6.25 -15.34 8.01
CA PHE A 188 -7.10 -14.88 6.92
C PHE A 188 -8.00 -13.72 7.32
N ALA A 189 -8.59 -13.76 8.51
CA ALA A 189 -9.39 -12.66 9.02
C ALA A 189 -8.57 -11.36 9.15
N GLN A 190 -7.30 -11.45 9.64
CA GLN A 190 -6.41 -10.29 9.72
C GLN A 190 -6.01 -9.78 8.33
N LEU A 191 -5.72 -10.68 7.38
CA LEU A 191 -5.43 -10.35 5.99
C LEU A 191 -6.62 -9.61 5.33
N GLN A 192 -7.82 -10.19 5.45
CA GLN A 192 -9.06 -9.63 4.89
C GLN A 192 -9.35 -8.22 5.41
N LEU A 193 -9.22 -8.01 6.73
CA LEU A 193 -9.41 -6.71 7.36
C LEU A 193 -8.34 -5.70 6.95
N ALA A 194 -7.07 -6.11 6.93
CA ALA A 194 -5.97 -5.24 6.55
C ALA A 194 -6.07 -4.81 5.07
N PHE A 195 -6.38 -5.75 4.18
CA PHE A 195 -6.59 -5.49 2.77
C PHE A 195 -7.74 -4.50 2.55
N SER A 196 -8.91 -4.74 3.17
CA SER A 196 -10.07 -3.86 3.07
C SER A 196 -9.77 -2.46 3.60
N ASN A 197 -9.05 -2.35 4.72
CA ASN A 197 -8.65 -1.06 5.29
C ASN A 197 -7.66 -0.30 4.38
N GLY A 198 -6.70 -0.99 3.78
CA GLY A 198 -5.79 -0.37 2.79
C GLY A 198 -6.54 0.23 1.62
N VAL A 199 -7.54 -0.50 1.07
CA VAL A 199 -8.39 -0.03 -0.02
C VAL A 199 -9.22 1.19 0.39
N ASN A 200 -9.93 1.11 1.53
CA ASN A 200 -10.77 2.21 2.01
C ASN A 200 -9.93 3.45 2.36
N ALA A 201 -8.78 3.25 3.01
CA ALA A 201 -7.86 4.33 3.36
C ALA A 201 -7.33 5.04 2.12
N THR A 202 -6.91 4.30 1.10
CA THR A 202 -6.46 4.84 -0.18
C THR A 202 -7.57 5.68 -0.83
N ALA A 203 -8.77 5.13 -0.97
CA ALA A 203 -9.90 5.84 -1.58
C ALA A 203 -10.25 7.11 -0.81
N ASN A 204 -10.29 7.04 0.53
CA ASN A 204 -10.61 8.19 1.37
C ASN A 204 -9.57 9.31 1.28
N LEU A 205 -8.27 8.99 1.27
CA LEU A 205 -7.21 9.99 1.10
C LEU A 205 -7.24 10.64 -0.28
N TRP A 206 -7.47 9.85 -1.32
CA TRP A 206 -7.62 10.38 -2.66
C TRP A 206 -8.81 11.34 -2.77
N ILE A 207 -9.95 11.02 -2.14
CA ILE A 207 -11.12 11.92 -2.09
C ILE A 207 -10.78 13.20 -1.31
N LEU A 208 -10.00 13.12 -0.22
CA LEU A 208 -9.55 14.29 0.53
C LEU A 208 -8.68 15.20 -0.33
N VAL A 209 -7.69 14.64 -1.05
CA VAL A 209 -6.85 15.40 -1.98
C VAL A 209 -7.71 16.06 -3.07
N TRP A 210 -8.62 15.30 -3.69
CA TRP A 210 -9.53 15.82 -4.72
C TRP A 210 -10.38 16.99 -4.22
N ARG A 211 -10.93 16.89 -3.03
CA ARG A 211 -11.73 17.96 -2.42
C ARG A 211 -10.91 19.20 -2.07
N ALA A 212 -9.69 18.99 -1.58
CA ALA A 212 -8.77 20.07 -1.25
C ALA A 212 -8.29 20.81 -2.50
N ALA A 213 -8.10 20.09 -3.62
CA ALA A 213 -7.75 20.67 -4.92
C ALA A 213 -8.92 21.42 -5.59
N GLY A 214 -10.14 21.37 -5.02
CA GLY A 214 -11.29 22.14 -5.52
C GLY A 214 -11.78 21.75 -6.91
N ASP A 215 -11.73 20.46 -7.28
CA ASP A 215 -12.08 19.94 -8.62
C ASP A 215 -11.27 20.56 -9.79
N GLN A 216 -10.10 21.16 -9.49
CA GLN A 216 -9.30 21.90 -10.48
C GLN A 216 -8.56 21.00 -11.48
N TRP A 217 -8.57 19.68 -11.27
CA TRP A 217 -7.88 18.77 -12.17
C TRP A 217 -8.67 18.58 -13.46
N GLU A 218 -8.05 19.01 -14.57
CA GLU A 218 -8.62 18.79 -15.89
C GLU A 218 -8.70 17.28 -16.19
N ILE A 219 -9.89 16.84 -16.53
CA ILE A 219 -10.09 15.49 -17.03
C ILE A 219 -9.91 15.55 -18.53
N PRO A 220 -9.00 14.72 -19.12
CA PRO A 220 -8.92 14.63 -20.56
C PRO A 220 -10.31 14.36 -21.14
N ALA A 221 -10.72 15.14 -22.13
CA ALA A 221 -11.93 14.82 -22.89
C ALA A 221 -11.75 13.41 -23.41
N GLY A 222 -12.60 12.49 -22.96
CA GLY A 222 -12.57 11.12 -23.41
C GLY A 222 -12.77 11.06 -24.94
N PRO A 223 -12.27 10.01 -25.58
CA PRO A 223 -12.48 9.78 -27.01
C PRO A 223 -13.96 9.62 -27.35
#